data_40308bb9cde76df1ac79e91f8ae94791
#
_entry.id   40308bb9cde76df1ac79e91f8ae94791
#
_cell.length_a   1.000
_cell.length_b   1.000
_cell.length_c   1.000
_cell.angle_alpha   90.00
_cell.angle_beta   90.00
_cell.angle_gamma   90.00
#
_symmetry.space_group_name_H-M   'P 1'
#
loop_
_entity.id
_entity.type
_entity.pdbx_description
1 polymer ?
#
loop_
_entity_poly.entity_id
_entity_poly.type
_entity_poly.pdbx_seq_one_letter_code
_entity_poly.pdbx_strand_id
1 'polypeptide(L)'
;AFILNVLYMNNTAFFLFLYGYGFLMSQWFFQRHKIQPNLPLALVTHNPVQIIINLYIISFTCVKYKLYPFTYITFLVLWTLYFPSLIWEISRKIRAPREETEYVTYSKLFGYEKATRFVMILTLTDIITNIILVWNLNKISVVAFIGIVSWMTIKFLQYIKDPYQYKIVEKVER
;
A
#
# COMPACT_ATOMS: atom_id res chain seq x y z
N ALA A 1 -9.33 -11.87 -16.07
CA ALA A 1 -9.25 -12.75 -14.89
C ALA A 1 -10.01 -14.06 -15.11
N PHE A 2 -11.32 -14.05 -15.50
CA PHE A 2 -12.13 -15.27 -15.67
C PHE A 2 -11.50 -16.30 -16.62
N ILE A 3 -11.10 -15.89 -17.84
CA ILE A 3 -10.47 -16.77 -18.84
C ILE A 3 -9.20 -17.41 -18.29
N LEU A 4 -8.36 -16.67 -17.55
CA LEU A 4 -7.15 -17.20 -16.94
C LEU A 4 -7.47 -18.28 -15.91
N ASN A 5 -8.55 -18.15 -15.13
CA ASN A 5 -8.95 -19.19 -14.18
C ASN A 5 -9.50 -20.44 -14.83
N VAL A 6 -10.10 -20.34 -16.01
CA VAL A 6 -10.49 -21.53 -16.81
C VAL A 6 -9.24 -22.32 -17.24
N LEU A 7 -8.16 -21.62 -17.59
CA LEU A 7 -6.87 -22.26 -17.96
C LEU A 7 -6.08 -22.79 -16.75
N TYR A 8 -6.26 -22.17 -15.58
CA TYR A 8 -5.53 -22.47 -14.35
C TYR A 8 -6.51 -22.72 -13.19
N MET A 9 -7.26 -23.82 -13.28
CA MET A 9 -8.33 -24.17 -12.32
C MET A 9 -7.86 -24.23 -10.86
N ASN A 10 -6.59 -24.60 -10.62
CA ASN A 10 -5.99 -24.64 -9.28
C ASN A 10 -5.95 -23.25 -8.60
N ASN A 11 -6.15 -22.17 -9.36
CA ASN A 11 -6.17 -20.80 -8.85
C ASN A 11 -7.58 -20.28 -8.55
N THR A 12 -8.61 -21.05 -8.81
CA THR A 12 -10.02 -20.66 -8.68
C THR A 12 -10.38 -20.21 -7.26
N ALA A 13 -9.81 -20.84 -6.23
CA ALA A 13 -10.04 -20.45 -4.83
C ALA A 13 -9.60 -19.00 -4.53
N PHE A 14 -8.42 -18.61 -4.99
CA PHE A 14 -7.94 -17.24 -4.85
C PHE A 14 -8.77 -16.23 -5.64
N PHE A 15 -9.22 -16.64 -6.83
CA PHE A 15 -10.13 -15.81 -7.64
C PHE A 15 -11.49 -15.59 -6.95
N LEU A 16 -12.09 -16.64 -6.43
CA LEU A 16 -13.37 -16.56 -5.72
C LEU A 16 -13.25 -15.72 -4.45
N PHE A 17 -12.13 -15.84 -3.73
CA PHE A 17 -11.86 -15.01 -2.57
C PHE A 17 -11.75 -13.53 -2.94
N LEU A 18 -10.99 -13.21 -4.00
CA LEU A 18 -10.86 -11.84 -4.51
C LEU A 18 -12.22 -11.29 -4.96
N TYR A 19 -13.00 -12.08 -5.71
CA TYR A 19 -14.31 -11.68 -6.21
C TYR A 19 -15.29 -11.44 -5.06
N GLY A 20 -15.35 -12.36 -4.10
CA GLY A 20 -16.21 -12.25 -2.91
C GLY A 20 -15.86 -11.02 -2.06
N TYR A 21 -14.57 -10.78 -1.83
CA TYR A 21 -14.14 -9.59 -1.10
C TYR A 21 -14.48 -8.31 -1.86
N GLY A 22 -14.23 -8.27 -3.18
CA GLY A 22 -14.57 -7.13 -4.03
C GLY A 22 -16.08 -6.85 -4.03
N PHE A 23 -16.91 -7.90 -4.04
CA PHE A 23 -18.36 -7.75 -3.89
C PHE A 23 -18.74 -7.15 -2.54
N LEU A 24 -18.24 -7.68 -1.43
CA LEU A 24 -18.49 -7.13 -0.10
C LEU A 24 -18.03 -5.66 0.00
N MET A 25 -16.87 -5.33 -0.55
CA MET A 25 -16.35 -3.97 -0.60
C MET A 25 -17.26 -3.04 -1.40
N SER A 26 -17.81 -3.49 -2.55
CA SER A 26 -18.73 -2.69 -3.37
C SER A 26 -20.05 -2.40 -2.63
N GLN A 27 -20.47 -3.28 -1.74
CA GLN A 27 -21.62 -3.11 -0.87
C GLN A 27 -21.29 -2.43 0.47
N TRP A 28 -20.08 -1.85 0.60
CA TRP A 28 -19.61 -1.26 1.86
C TRP A 28 -19.76 -2.20 3.05
N PHE A 29 -19.54 -3.50 2.84
CA PHE A 29 -19.75 -4.56 3.84
C PHE A 29 -21.12 -4.45 4.55
N PHE A 30 -22.14 -3.98 3.83
CA PHE A 30 -23.49 -3.69 4.33
C PHE A 30 -23.56 -2.69 5.50
N GLN A 31 -22.47 -1.91 5.73
CA GLN A 31 -22.34 -0.95 6.83
C GLN A 31 -21.93 0.44 6.31
N ARG A 32 -22.47 0.86 5.17
CA ARG A 32 -22.12 2.11 4.50
C ARG A 32 -22.17 3.33 5.45
N HIS A 33 -23.22 3.42 6.28
CA HIS A 33 -23.44 4.52 7.20
C HIS A 33 -22.35 4.66 8.27
N LYS A 34 -21.62 3.58 8.60
CA LYS A 34 -20.49 3.59 9.56
C LYS A 34 -19.15 3.76 8.86
N ILE A 35 -18.98 3.12 7.71
CA ILE A 35 -17.69 3.05 7.00
C ILE A 35 -17.43 4.36 6.25
N GLN A 36 -18.41 4.85 5.51
CA GLN A 36 -18.24 6.03 4.64
C GLN A 36 -17.78 7.29 5.38
N PRO A 37 -18.33 7.66 6.56
CA PRO A 37 -17.89 8.84 7.30
C PRO A 37 -16.60 8.64 8.09
N ASN A 38 -16.14 7.38 8.25
CA ASN A 38 -14.98 7.04 9.07
C ASN A 38 -13.79 6.66 8.16
N LEU A 39 -12.92 7.64 7.90
CA LEU A 39 -11.78 7.46 6.99
C LEU A 39 -10.82 6.32 7.40
N PRO A 40 -10.40 6.15 8.67
CA PRO A 40 -9.62 4.99 9.10
C PRO A 40 -10.34 3.66 8.89
N LEU A 41 -11.63 3.60 9.19
CA LEU A 41 -12.41 2.38 8.99
C LEU A 41 -12.57 2.04 7.51
N ALA A 42 -12.77 3.05 6.66
CA ALA A 42 -12.79 2.89 5.21
C ALA A 42 -11.44 2.35 4.69
N LEU A 43 -10.32 2.85 5.21
CA LEU A 43 -8.99 2.34 4.86
C LEU A 43 -8.84 0.86 5.22
N VAL A 44 -9.15 0.49 6.45
CA VAL A 44 -8.97 -0.90 6.94
C VAL A 44 -9.92 -1.87 6.24
N THR A 45 -11.08 -1.43 5.80
CA THR A 45 -12.06 -2.30 5.10
C THR A 45 -11.85 -2.37 3.59
N HIS A 46 -11.34 -1.33 2.94
CA HIS A 46 -11.22 -1.29 1.47
C HIS A 46 -9.80 -1.57 0.98
N ASN A 47 -8.78 -1.09 1.70
CA ASN A 47 -7.39 -1.23 1.27
C ASN A 47 -6.87 -2.68 1.24
N PRO A 48 -7.30 -3.63 2.09
CA PRO A 48 -6.87 -5.03 2.02
C PRO A 48 -7.16 -5.73 0.69
N VAL A 49 -8.08 -5.23 -0.14
CA VAL A 49 -8.31 -5.76 -1.49
C VAL A 49 -7.01 -5.80 -2.30
N GLN A 50 -6.10 -4.85 -2.09
CA GLN A 50 -4.82 -4.81 -2.79
C GLN A 50 -3.92 -5.99 -2.40
N ILE A 51 -3.93 -6.41 -1.12
CA ILE A 51 -3.23 -7.61 -0.67
C ILE A 51 -3.78 -8.84 -1.37
N ILE A 52 -5.11 -8.94 -1.47
CA ILE A 52 -5.80 -10.08 -2.11
C ILE A 52 -5.50 -10.11 -3.61
N ILE A 53 -5.47 -8.96 -4.28
CA ILE A 53 -5.07 -8.86 -5.70
C ILE A 53 -3.63 -9.34 -5.89
N ASN A 54 -2.70 -8.87 -5.06
CA ASN A 54 -1.31 -9.27 -5.14
C ASN A 54 -1.15 -10.77 -4.87
N LEU A 55 -1.84 -11.31 -3.88
CA LEU A 55 -1.85 -12.75 -3.59
C LEU A 55 -2.39 -13.56 -4.78
N TYR A 56 -3.46 -13.09 -5.42
CA TYR A 56 -4.02 -13.70 -6.61
C TYR A 56 -3.01 -13.71 -7.78
N ILE A 57 -2.29 -12.61 -7.99
CA ILE A 57 -1.24 -12.52 -9.04
C ILE A 57 -0.09 -13.49 -8.72
N ILE A 58 0.40 -13.49 -7.49
CA ILE A 58 1.50 -14.37 -7.05
C ILE A 58 1.09 -15.84 -7.19
N SER A 59 -0.18 -16.18 -6.91
CA SER A 59 -0.68 -17.55 -7.00
C SER A 59 -0.58 -18.15 -8.41
N PHE A 60 -0.68 -17.35 -9.48
CA PHE A 60 -0.42 -17.82 -10.85
C PHE A 60 1.03 -18.25 -11.05
N THR A 61 1.98 -17.49 -10.51
CA THR A 61 3.39 -17.86 -10.55
C THR A 61 3.62 -19.17 -9.80
N CYS A 62 3.00 -19.31 -8.63
CA CYS A 62 3.11 -20.53 -7.83
C CYS A 62 2.54 -21.74 -8.57
N VAL A 63 1.37 -21.62 -9.21
CA VAL A 63 0.76 -22.70 -10.00
C VAL A 63 1.65 -23.06 -11.20
N LYS A 64 2.15 -22.06 -11.94
CA LYS A 64 3.00 -22.27 -13.12
C LYS A 64 4.30 -23.01 -12.80
N TYR A 65 4.93 -22.66 -11.68
CA TYR A 65 6.22 -23.23 -11.29
C TYR A 65 6.10 -24.32 -10.22
N LYS A 66 4.89 -24.78 -9.89
CA LYS A 66 4.61 -25.78 -8.85
C LYS A 66 5.20 -25.42 -7.48
N LEU A 67 5.16 -24.14 -7.12
CA LEU A 67 5.66 -23.61 -5.87
C LEU A 67 4.53 -23.60 -4.82
N TYR A 68 4.91 -23.71 -3.54
CA TYR A 68 3.97 -23.55 -2.44
C TYR A 68 3.71 -22.03 -2.20
N PRO A 69 2.43 -21.58 -2.20
CA PRO A 69 2.12 -20.16 -2.16
C PRO A 69 2.31 -19.50 -0.78
N PHE A 70 2.34 -20.28 0.31
CA PHE A 70 2.45 -19.73 1.67
C PHE A 70 3.87 -19.90 2.21
N THR A 71 4.83 -19.18 1.62
CA THR A 71 6.23 -19.13 2.07
C THR A 71 6.58 -17.77 2.64
N TYR A 72 7.65 -17.68 3.41
CA TYR A 72 8.18 -16.40 3.90
C TYR A 72 8.45 -15.41 2.77
N ILE A 73 9.00 -15.89 1.66
CA ILE A 73 9.29 -15.06 0.48
C ILE A 73 7.99 -14.53 -0.12
N THR A 74 6.95 -15.35 -0.23
CA THR A 74 5.64 -14.92 -0.72
C THR A 74 5.06 -13.80 0.15
N PHE A 75 5.11 -13.96 1.48
CA PHE A 75 4.67 -12.91 2.39
C PHE A 75 5.47 -11.62 2.24
N LEU A 76 6.79 -11.72 2.11
CA LEU A 76 7.65 -10.56 1.92
C LEU A 76 7.33 -9.82 0.61
N VAL A 77 7.20 -10.56 -0.52
CA VAL A 77 6.78 -9.99 -1.81
C VAL A 77 5.40 -9.34 -1.71
N LEU A 78 4.46 -9.98 -1.01
CA LEU A 78 3.09 -9.49 -0.82
C LEU A 78 3.08 -8.14 -0.11
N TRP A 79 3.84 -7.99 0.97
CA TRP A 79 3.98 -6.74 1.71
C TRP A 79 4.69 -5.67 0.89
N THR A 80 5.79 -6.00 0.23
CA THR A 80 6.52 -5.09 -0.65
C THR A 80 5.64 -4.52 -1.77
N LEU A 81 4.76 -5.33 -2.35
CA LEU A 81 3.82 -4.87 -3.37
C LEU A 81 2.61 -4.10 -2.79
N TYR A 82 2.30 -4.31 -1.51
CA TYR A 82 1.18 -3.64 -0.84
C TYR A 82 1.51 -2.24 -0.35
N PHE A 83 2.71 -2.03 0.20
CA PHE A 83 3.09 -0.75 0.80
C PHE A 83 2.94 0.47 -0.12
N PRO A 84 3.36 0.44 -1.41
CA PRO A 84 3.17 1.58 -2.31
C PRO A 84 1.70 2.02 -2.43
N SER A 85 0.78 1.06 -2.52
CA SER A 85 -0.66 1.35 -2.57
C SER A 85 -1.18 1.97 -1.27
N LEU A 86 -0.74 1.47 -0.12
CA LEU A 86 -1.10 2.00 1.20
C LEU A 86 -0.54 3.41 1.40
N ILE A 87 0.73 3.62 1.08
CA ILE A 87 1.41 4.90 1.15
C ILE A 87 0.70 5.93 0.29
N TRP A 88 0.38 5.58 -0.97
CA TRP A 88 -0.37 6.41 -1.88
C TRP A 88 -1.74 6.81 -1.33
N GLU A 89 -2.53 5.83 -0.86
CA GLU A 89 -3.88 6.09 -0.35
C GLU A 89 -3.87 7.04 0.85
N ILE A 90 -2.89 6.94 1.73
CA ILE A 90 -2.78 7.81 2.90
C ILE A 90 -2.23 9.18 2.50
N SER A 91 -1.16 9.22 1.68
CA SER A 91 -0.46 10.46 1.31
C SER A 91 -1.37 11.46 0.58
N ARG A 92 -2.20 10.98 -0.34
CA ARG A 92 -3.13 11.83 -1.09
C ARG A 92 -4.19 12.52 -0.21
N LYS A 93 -4.35 12.07 1.03
CA LYS A 93 -5.27 12.62 2.03
C LYS A 93 -4.54 13.34 3.18
N ILE A 94 -3.32 13.80 2.93
CA ILE A 94 -2.56 14.67 3.84
C ILE A 94 -2.44 16.04 3.18
N ARG A 95 -2.86 17.07 3.89
CA ARG A 95 -2.84 18.46 3.44
C ARG A 95 -2.16 19.37 4.46
N ALA A 96 -1.61 20.48 3.97
CA ALA A 96 -1.15 21.55 4.85
C ALA A 96 -2.35 22.20 5.57
N PRO A 97 -2.19 22.73 6.79
CA PRO A 97 -3.32 23.24 7.60
C PRO A 97 -4.18 24.29 6.89
N ARG A 98 -3.60 25.15 6.03
CA ARG A 98 -4.34 26.15 5.25
C ARG A 98 -5.02 25.60 3.99
N GLU A 99 -4.64 24.39 3.57
CA GLU A 99 -5.18 23.71 2.38
C GLU A 99 -6.29 22.70 2.74
N GLU A 100 -6.64 22.58 4.03
CA GLU A 100 -7.72 21.72 4.48
C GLU A 100 -9.06 22.22 3.94
N THR A 101 -9.88 21.27 3.48
CA THR A 101 -11.21 21.50 2.94
C THR A 101 -12.28 20.93 3.87
N GLU A 102 -13.53 20.98 3.47
CA GLU A 102 -14.64 20.35 4.21
C GLU A 102 -14.52 18.83 4.28
N TYR A 103 -13.80 18.23 3.32
CA TYR A 103 -13.58 16.77 3.29
C TYR A 103 -12.70 16.32 4.46
N VAL A 104 -13.01 15.13 4.98
CA VAL A 104 -12.21 14.49 6.03
C VAL A 104 -10.89 14.00 5.45
N THR A 105 -9.78 14.44 6.03
CA THR A 105 -8.41 14.06 5.66
C THR A 105 -7.68 13.48 6.86
N TYR A 106 -6.59 12.75 6.64
CA TYR A 106 -5.77 12.25 7.77
C TYR A 106 -5.09 13.38 8.52
N SER A 107 -4.68 14.45 7.83
CA SER A 107 -4.12 15.65 8.45
C SER A 107 -5.15 16.37 9.34
N LYS A 108 -6.43 16.40 8.94
CA LYS A 108 -7.52 16.98 9.76
C LYS A 108 -7.82 16.15 11.01
N LEU A 109 -7.75 14.81 10.89
CA LEU A 109 -8.04 13.91 12.01
C LEU A 109 -6.90 13.82 13.02
N PHE A 110 -5.67 13.76 12.57
CA PHE A 110 -4.49 13.42 13.40
C PHE A 110 -3.46 14.56 13.46
N GLY A 111 -3.64 15.62 12.70
CA GLY A 111 -2.64 16.66 12.46
C GLY A 111 -1.66 16.27 11.34
N TYR A 112 -1.25 17.25 10.53
CA TYR A 112 -0.40 17.01 9.35
C TYR A 112 0.96 16.39 9.70
N GLU A 113 1.57 16.79 10.83
CA GLU A 113 2.86 16.24 11.26
C GLU A 113 2.76 14.74 11.58
N LYS A 114 1.76 14.34 12.37
CA LYS A 114 1.59 12.93 12.76
C LYS A 114 1.25 12.06 11.55
N ALA A 115 0.37 12.56 10.67
CA ALA A 115 0.01 11.85 9.45
C ALA A 115 1.23 11.69 8.52
N THR A 116 2.06 12.73 8.37
CA THR A 116 3.29 12.68 7.58
C THR A 116 4.33 11.74 8.18
N ARG A 117 4.54 11.77 9.51
CA ARG A 117 5.43 10.83 10.20
C ARG A 117 4.97 9.38 10.03
N PHE A 118 3.68 9.15 10.05
CA PHE A 118 3.13 7.81 9.81
C PHE A 118 3.45 7.31 8.40
N VAL A 119 3.25 8.13 7.36
CA VAL A 119 3.63 7.78 5.98
C VAL A 119 5.13 7.58 5.83
N MET A 120 5.94 8.42 6.49
CA MET A 120 7.40 8.25 6.52
C MET A 120 7.80 6.88 7.11
N ILE A 121 7.18 6.47 8.22
CA ILE A 121 7.43 5.15 8.82
C ILE A 121 7.03 4.02 7.86
N LEU A 122 5.87 4.11 7.20
CA LEU A 122 5.45 3.13 6.20
C LEU A 122 6.44 3.04 5.04
N THR A 123 6.92 4.18 4.54
CA THR A 123 7.92 4.24 3.46
C THR A 123 9.24 3.61 3.89
N LEU A 124 9.70 3.88 5.10
CA LEU A 124 10.92 3.24 5.63
C LEU A 124 10.74 1.72 5.78
N THR A 125 9.57 1.28 6.24
CA THR A 125 9.25 -0.14 6.37
C THR A 125 9.22 -0.83 5.00
N ASP A 126 8.60 -0.21 4.00
CA ASP A 126 8.58 -0.71 2.62
C ASP A 126 10.01 -0.90 2.08
N ILE A 127 10.87 0.07 2.29
CA ILE A 127 12.25 0.00 1.81
C ILE A 127 13.05 -1.08 2.53
N ILE A 128 12.84 -1.27 3.83
CA ILE A 128 13.46 -2.37 4.57
C ILE A 128 13.03 -3.72 3.99
N THR A 129 11.73 -3.90 3.70
CA THR A 129 11.24 -5.14 3.07
C THR A 129 11.83 -5.36 1.68
N ASN A 130 11.96 -4.29 0.88
CA ASN A 130 12.64 -4.32 -0.43
C ASN A 130 14.11 -4.71 -0.29
N ILE A 131 14.85 -4.13 0.65
CA ILE A 131 16.26 -4.46 0.90
C ILE A 131 16.40 -5.93 1.27
N ILE A 132 15.58 -6.45 2.17
CA ILE A 132 15.59 -7.87 2.57
C ILE A 132 15.34 -8.77 1.35
N LEU A 133 14.36 -8.42 0.51
CA LEU A 133 14.00 -9.19 -0.69
C LEU A 133 15.14 -9.23 -1.71
N VAL A 134 15.84 -8.11 -1.92
CA VAL A 134 16.85 -7.96 -2.97
C VAL A 134 18.26 -8.27 -2.49
N TRP A 135 18.48 -8.39 -1.18
CA TRP A 135 19.80 -8.58 -0.57
C TRP A 135 20.63 -9.69 -1.22
N ASN A 136 20.00 -10.84 -1.45
CA ASN A 136 20.65 -12.01 -2.04
C ASN A 136 20.70 -11.98 -3.58
N LEU A 137 20.00 -11.04 -4.22
CA LEU A 137 19.92 -10.95 -5.67
C LEU A 137 20.97 -10.00 -6.23
N ASN A 138 21.07 -8.79 -5.69
CA ASN A 138 21.98 -7.76 -6.21
C ASN A 138 22.33 -6.71 -5.16
N LYS A 139 23.59 -6.68 -4.72
CA LYS A 139 24.11 -5.72 -3.74
C LYS A 139 24.10 -4.26 -4.24
N ILE A 140 24.23 -4.04 -5.55
CA ILE A 140 24.18 -2.68 -6.12
C ILE A 140 22.78 -2.09 -5.94
N SER A 141 21.74 -2.88 -6.11
CA SER A 141 20.36 -2.44 -5.87
C SER A 141 20.13 -2.02 -4.42
N VAL A 142 20.78 -2.66 -3.45
CA VAL A 142 20.70 -2.28 -2.03
C VAL A 142 21.26 -0.87 -1.82
N VAL A 143 22.40 -0.54 -2.44
CA VAL A 143 22.98 0.81 -2.35
C VAL A 143 22.05 1.86 -2.96
N ALA A 144 21.42 1.55 -4.10
CA ALA A 144 20.44 2.43 -4.72
C ALA A 144 19.22 2.66 -3.79
N PHE A 145 18.71 1.61 -3.15
CA PHE A 145 17.61 1.73 -2.17
C PHE A 145 18.01 2.62 -0.98
N ILE A 146 19.20 2.44 -0.42
CA ILE A 146 19.69 3.29 0.67
C ILE A 146 19.74 4.77 0.25
N GLY A 147 20.20 5.06 -0.97
CA GLY A 147 20.20 6.42 -1.53
C GLY A 147 18.79 7.01 -1.65
N ILE A 148 17.84 6.24 -2.17
CA ILE A 148 16.43 6.63 -2.30
C ILE A 148 15.81 6.89 -0.92
N VAL A 149 16.03 6.01 0.06
CA VAL A 149 15.55 6.19 1.44
C VAL A 149 16.05 7.50 2.04
N SER A 150 17.34 7.74 1.95
CA SER A 150 17.95 8.94 2.52
C SER A 150 17.33 10.19 1.90
N TRP A 151 17.17 10.20 0.58
CA TRP A 151 16.54 11.31 -0.14
C TRP A 151 15.07 11.50 0.26
N MET A 152 14.28 10.42 0.30
CA MET A 152 12.86 10.46 0.71
C MET A 152 12.71 10.94 2.15
N THR A 153 13.54 10.44 3.08
CA THR A 153 13.51 10.86 4.48
C THR A 153 13.75 12.36 4.62
N ILE A 154 14.76 12.90 3.91
CA ILE A 154 15.03 14.33 3.89
C ILE A 154 13.80 15.11 3.39
N LYS A 155 13.11 14.62 2.33
CA LYS A 155 11.91 15.27 1.80
C LYS A 155 10.74 15.25 2.77
N PHE A 156 10.51 14.16 3.48
CA PHE A 156 9.50 14.10 4.53
C PHE A 156 9.80 15.06 5.68
N LEU A 157 11.06 15.15 6.12
CA LEU A 157 11.47 16.08 7.17
C LEU A 157 11.32 17.53 6.73
N GLN A 158 11.61 17.86 5.47
CA GLN A 158 11.38 19.18 4.90
C GLN A 158 9.89 19.53 4.89
N TYR A 159 9.01 18.59 4.49
CA TYR A 159 7.57 18.80 4.50
C TYR A 159 7.03 19.02 5.93
N ILE A 160 7.53 18.28 6.92
CA ILE A 160 7.14 18.48 8.33
C ILE A 160 7.52 19.89 8.81
N LYS A 161 8.68 20.42 8.37
CA LYS A 161 9.15 21.75 8.72
C LYS A 161 8.34 22.86 8.03
N ASP A 162 8.08 22.71 6.73
CA ASP A 162 7.35 23.68 5.92
C ASP A 162 6.40 22.98 4.94
N PRO A 163 5.14 22.73 5.37
CA PRO A 163 4.16 22.03 4.57
C PRO A 163 3.62 22.85 3.38
N TYR A 164 3.90 24.17 3.32
CA TYR A 164 3.46 25.03 2.23
C TYR A 164 4.42 25.05 1.06
N GLN A 165 5.70 24.86 1.32
CA GLN A 165 6.74 24.81 0.28
C GLN A 165 6.73 23.47 -0.46
N TYR A 166 6.25 22.39 0.17
CA TYR A 166 6.30 21.04 -0.37
C TYR A 166 4.93 20.36 -0.26
N LYS A 167 4.44 19.78 -1.36
CA LYS A 167 3.26 18.91 -1.33
C LYS A 167 3.73 17.47 -1.23
N ILE A 168 3.16 16.71 -0.28
CA ILE A 168 3.62 15.34 -0.03
C ILE A 168 3.29 14.40 -1.20
N VAL A 169 2.13 14.59 -1.85
CA VAL A 169 1.71 13.80 -3.01
C VAL A 169 2.69 13.94 -4.16
N GLU A 170 3.12 15.16 -4.49
CA GLU A 170 4.12 15.41 -5.54
C GLU A 170 5.47 14.74 -5.26
N LYS A 171 5.76 14.42 -3.99
CA LYS A 171 7.02 13.76 -3.59
C LYS A 171 6.91 12.24 -3.59
N VAL A 172 5.71 11.71 -3.41
CA VAL A 172 5.46 10.26 -3.45
C VAL A 172 5.25 9.77 -4.88
N GLU A 173 4.72 10.65 -5.76
CA GLU A 173 4.47 10.33 -7.18
C GLU A 173 5.74 10.41 -8.07
N ARG A 174 6.77 11.15 -7.67
CA ARG A 174 8.04 11.29 -8.41
C ARG A 174 9.07 10.26 -7.96
#